data_7c39706b46d4a938cb35fdf3413953ce
#
_entry.id   7c39706b46d4a938cb35fdf3413953ce
#
_cell.length_a   1.000
_cell.length_b   1.000
_cell.length_c   1.000
_cell.angle_alpha   90.00
_cell.angle_beta   90.00
_cell.angle_gamma   90.00
#
_symmetry.space_group_name_H-M   'P 1'
#
loop_
_entity.id
_entity.type
_entity.pdbx_description
1 polymer ?
#
loop_
_entity_poly.entity_id
_entity_poly.type
_entity_poly.pdbx_seq_one_letter_code
_entity_poly.pdbx_strand_id
1 'polypeptide(L)'
;TDTEVLLAGYKIFGKEILHKLIGQFAFVIADFKKRTIFMARDRIGLKPLYYSINENHLVFSSELNAIQKSGMVNFSPNKEGYLSYLRHLAIPGNETGNQSIKKVLPGEFIEVDFHGSYTKEIYWDPINYISEEDISLSEAQEEFDNLLKSSIEYRKISDVEVGLYLSGGLDSTLIGSLLSSDTKLKSFNVDYDEVFEGYKGELDEAKFSSEIINVDLIHKSITFDEFKNIIKEYPLLQDDLIGDEVGIPLYFLGKLANKNGLKVVQVGEGADELFFGYDHWLRFVNLYNKIPKISNISFGNIIESHRANLIINILSNNNPFPGGAVGFNMSEIKNLANFNITEKSSIINYSDNLWDLYSSKDDFSITKWMTYIDLKIRLPELLLMRMDKLSMQSGVEARVPFLDHRIVEFVLSLPSELLYSSDRTKPFL
;
A
#
# COMPACT_ATOMS: atom_id res chain seq x y z
N THR A 1 -24.02 -8.40 11.21
CA THR A 1 -23.14 -7.69 10.28
C THR A 1 -21.85 -7.27 10.98
N ASP A 2 -20.79 -7.01 10.23
CA ASP A 2 -19.51 -6.47 10.72
C ASP A 2 -19.69 -5.13 11.46
N THR A 3 -20.54 -4.24 10.95
CA THR A 3 -20.91 -2.97 11.60
C THR A 3 -21.50 -3.17 12.99
N GLU A 4 -22.34 -4.17 13.16
CA GLU A 4 -22.94 -4.52 14.46
C GLU A 4 -21.89 -5.04 15.45
N VAL A 5 -20.97 -5.88 14.98
CA VAL A 5 -19.85 -6.39 15.77
C VAL A 5 -18.91 -5.26 16.19
N LEU A 6 -18.57 -4.34 15.28
CA LEU A 6 -17.78 -3.15 15.58
C LEU A 6 -18.42 -2.28 16.65
N LEU A 7 -19.72 -2.00 16.53
CA LEU A 7 -20.43 -1.17 17.50
C LEU A 7 -20.53 -1.84 18.88
N ALA A 8 -20.79 -3.16 18.92
CA ALA A 8 -20.82 -3.92 20.16
C ALA A 8 -19.43 -3.99 20.81
N GLY A 9 -18.40 -4.23 20.01
CA GLY A 9 -17.01 -4.24 20.46
C GLY A 9 -16.55 -2.88 21.01
N TYR A 10 -16.87 -1.78 20.32
CA TYR A 10 -16.56 -0.44 20.82
C TYR A 10 -17.27 -0.12 22.15
N LYS A 11 -18.51 -0.56 22.31
CA LYS A 11 -19.23 -0.38 23.60
C LYS A 11 -18.56 -1.11 24.77
N ILE A 12 -17.93 -2.26 24.52
CA ILE A 12 -17.30 -3.09 25.56
C ILE A 12 -15.86 -2.67 25.80
N PHE A 13 -15.08 -2.45 24.74
CA PHE A 13 -13.63 -2.28 24.79
C PHE A 13 -13.17 -0.84 24.54
N GLY A 14 -14.05 0.05 24.09
CA GLY A 14 -13.66 1.39 23.66
C GLY A 14 -12.66 1.32 22.51
N LYS A 15 -11.58 2.14 22.57
CA LYS A 15 -10.52 2.16 21.56
C LYS A 15 -9.73 0.84 21.48
N GLU A 16 -9.69 0.05 22.57
CA GLU A 16 -8.98 -1.24 22.60
C GLU A 16 -9.58 -2.28 21.63
N ILE A 17 -10.76 -2.03 21.06
CA ILE A 17 -11.33 -2.86 19.99
C ILE A 17 -10.37 -2.96 18.80
N LEU A 18 -9.59 -1.91 18.49
CA LEU A 18 -8.67 -1.87 17.37
C LEU A 18 -7.62 -2.98 17.42
N HIS A 19 -7.16 -3.36 18.61
CA HIS A 19 -6.21 -4.45 18.81
C HIS A 19 -6.83 -5.85 18.63
N LYS A 20 -8.17 -5.95 18.65
CA LYS A 20 -8.90 -7.21 18.47
C LYS A 20 -9.37 -7.45 17.04
N LEU A 21 -9.35 -6.42 16.20
CA LEU A 21 -9.79 -6.52 14.81
C LEU A 21 -8.69 -7.16 13.95
N ILE A 22 -9.07 -8.15 13.17
CA ILE A 22 -8.27 -8.74 12.10
C ILE A 22 -9.00 -8.44 10.79
N GLY A 23 -8.42 -7.59 9.93
CA GLY A 23 -9.06 -7.25 8.67
C GLY A 23 -8.74 -5.85 8.18
N GLN A 24 -9.51 -5.45 7.18
CA GLN A 24 -9.39 -4.23 6.41
C GLN A 24 -10.59 -3.35 6.72
N PHE A 25 -10.37 -2.18 7.26
CA PHE A 25 -11.46 -1.33 7.69
C PHE A 25 -11.10 0.16 7.70
N ALA A 26 -12.11 0.96 7.45
CA ALA A 26 -12.15 2.36 7.83
C ALA A 26 -13.55 2.63 8.37
N PHE A 27 -13.66 3.16 9.58
CA PHE A 27 -14.95 3.41 10.18
C PHE A 27 -14.98 4.68 11.03
N VAL A 28 -16.19 5.18 11.23
CA VAL A 28 -16.47 6.32 12.11
C VAL A 28 -17.62 5.95 13.04
N ILE A 29 -17.44 6.16 14.34
CA ILE A 29 -18.44 5.94 15.36
C ILE A 29 -18.77 7.28 16.04
N ALA A 30 -20.05 7.68 16.02
CA ALA A 30 -20.55 8.81 16.80
C ALA A 30 -21.04 8.30 18.17
N ASP A 31 -20.32 8.63 19.23
CA ASP A 31 -20.71 8.32 20.60
C ASP A 31 -21.39 9.53 21.24
N PHE A 32 -22.72 9.54 21.17
CA PHE A 32 -23.54 10.63 21.73
C PHE A 32 -23.51 10.68 23.27
N LYS A 33 -23.15 9.58 23.95
CA LYS A 33 -23.03 9.57 25.42
C LYS A 33 -21.74 10.25 25.86
N LYS A 34 -20.63 9.92 25.20
CA LYS A 34 -19.34 10.56 25.45
C LYS A 34 -19.22 11.92 24.76
N ARG A 35 -20.12 12.23 23.80
CA ARG A 35 -20.07 13.41 22.95
C ARG A 35 -18.76 13.47 22.14
N THR A 36 -18.37 12.34 21.56
CA THR A 36 -17.16 12.19 20.75
C THR A 36 -17.48 11.50 19.43
N ILE A 37 -16.64 11.75 18.43
CA ILE A 37 -16.60 11.02 17.17
C ILE A 37 -15.26 10.30 17.12
N PHE A 38 -15.32 8.97 16.97
CA PHE A 38 -14.16 8.09 16.90
C PHE A 38 -13.97 7.62 15.45
N MET A 39 -12.85 7.95 14.85
CA MET A 39 -12.48 7.56 13.48
C MET A 39 -11.26 6.67 13.54
N ALA A 40 -11.25 5.55 12.80
CA ALA A 40 -10.11 4.65 12.74
C ALA A 40 -9.90 4.07 11.34
N ARG A 41 -8.64 3.87 10.97
CA ARG A 41 -8.21 3.22 9.73
C ARG A 41 -7.41 1.97 10.05
N ASP A 42 -7.53 0.93 9.22
CA ASP A 42 -6.81 -0.34 9.43
C ASP A 42 -5.29 -0.17 9.43
N ARG A 43 -4.61 -1.19 9.95
CA ARG A 43 -3.16 -1.17 10.23
C ARG A 43 -2.31 -0.86 9.00
N ILE A 44 -2.68 -1.41 7.85
CA ILE A 44 -1.93 -1.28 6.59
C ILE A 44 -2.46 -0.11 5.74
N GLY A 45 -3.64 0.44 6.10
CA GLY A 45 -4.27 1.53 5.37
C GLY A 45 -4.92 1.11 4.05
N LEU A 46 -5.45 -0.10 4.00
CA LEU A 46 -6.08 -0.62 2.81
C LEU A 46 -7.36 0.14 2.48
N LYS A 47 -8.18 0.46 3.49
CA LYS A 47 -9.39 1.23 3.28
C LYS A 47 -9.12 2.72 3.50
N PRO A 48 -9.51 3.61 2.56
CA PRO A 48 -9.29 5.04 2.67
C PRO A 48 -10.24 5.69 3.68
N LEU A 49 -9.74 6.72 4.38
CA LEU A 49 -10.56 7.60 5.21
C LEU A 49 -9.98 9.02 5.19
N TYR A 50 -10.74 9.94 4.60
CA TYR A 50 -10.42 11.36 4.52
C TYR A 50 -11.25 12.15 5.51
N TYR A 51 -10.72 13.25 6.01
CA TYR A 51 -11.44 14.15 6.89
C TYR A 51 -10.99 15.61 6.74
N SER A 52 -11.88 16.52 7.15
CA SER A 52 -11.59 17.92 7.36
C SER A 52 -12.21 18.37 8.67
N ILE A 53 -11.42 18.99 9.54
CA ILE A 53 -11.85 19.53 10.84
C ILE A 53 -11.66 21.04 10.80
N ASN A 54 -12.68 21.79 11.14
CA ASN A 54 -12.60 23.21 11.43
C ASN A 54 -13.45 23.56 12.66
N GLU A 55 -13.51 24.84 13.01
CA GLU A 55 -14.22 25.32 14.22
C GLU A 55 -15.71 24.93 14.29
N ASN A 56 -16.36 24.71 13.13
CA ASN A 56 -17.80 24.55 13.07
C ASN A 56 -18.26 23.14 12.69
N HIS A 57 -17.40 22.36 12.03
CA HIS A 57 -17.80 21.04 11.55
C HIS A 57 -16.62 20.09 11.35
N LEU A 58 -16.91 18.80 11.46
CA LEU A 58 -16.12 17.68 10.99
C LEU A 58 -16.82 17.08 9.77
N VAL A 59 -16.10 16.96 8.66
CA VAL A 59 -16.55 16.25 7.46
C VAL A 59 -15.59 15.08 7.23
N PHE A 60 -16.12 13.91 6.91
CA PHE A 60 -15.33 12.72 6.60
C PHE A 60 -15.96 11.90 5.48
N SER A 61 -15.13 11.16 4.75
CA SER A 61 -15.57 10.27 3.68
C SER A 61 -14.45 9.28 3.31
N SER A 62 -14.80 8.17 2.67
CA SER A 62 -13.85 7.29 1.97
C SER A 62 -13.38 7.89 0.63
N GLU A 63 -14.06 8.92 0.13
CA GLU A 63 -13.76 9.59 -1.15
C GLU A 63 -13.42 11.08 -0.91
N LEU A 64 -12.26 11.53 -1.41
CA LEU A 64 -11.82 12.92 -1.30
C LEU A 64 -12.78 13.87 -2.02
N ASN A 65 -13.22 13.47 -3.20
CA ASN A 65 -14.19 14.25 -4.01
C ASN A 65 -15.53 14.44 -3.31
N ALA A 66 -15.97 13.50 -2.47
CA ALA A 66 -17.21 13.65 -1.71
C ALA A 66 -17.10 14.80 -0.69
N ILE A 67 -15.97 14.94 -0.02
CA ILE A 67 -15.70 16.06 0.89
C ILE A 67 -15.67 17.38 0.12
N GLN A 68 -14.98 17.43 -1.02
CA GLN A 68 -14.93 18.65 -1.86
C GLN A 68 -16.32 19.07 -2.37
N LYS A 69 -17.10 18.09 -2.86
CA LYS A 69 -18.45 18.34 -3.39
C LYS A 69 -19.49 18.64 -2.33
N SER A 70 -19.22 18.38 -1.05
CA SER A 70 -20.13 18.74 0.04
C SER A 70 -20.41 20.25 0.15
N GLY A 71 -19.50 21.08 -0.38
CA GLY A 71 -19.54 22.53 -0.22
C GLY A 71 -19.15 23.03 1.17
N MET A 72 -18.81 22.12 2.10
CA MET A 72 -18.41 22.46 3.47
C MET A 72 -16.91 22.74 3.61
N VAL A 73 -16.12 22.37 2.61
CA VAL A 73 -14.66 22.52 2.59
C VAL A 73 -14.25 23.27 1.32
N ASN A 74 -13.51 24.36 1.49
CA ASN A 74 -12.99 25.11 0.36
C ASN A 74 -11.79 24.39 -0.25
N PHE A 75 -11.69 24.42 -1.57
CA PHE A 75 -10.51 23.94 -2.26
C PHE A 75 -9.34 24.90 -2.02
N SER A 76 -8.25 24.39 -1.47
CA SER A 76 -6.98 25.06 -1.26
C SER A 76 -5.84 24.16 -1.73
N PRO A 77 -5.20 24.48 -2.89
CA PRO A 77 -4.18 23.60 -3.46
C PRO A 77 -2.97 23.43 -2.53
N ASN A 78 -2.58 22.19 -2.29
CA ASN A 78 -1.41 21.84 -1.49
C ASN A 78 -0.17 21.73 -2.37
N LYS A 79 0.56 22.84 -2.54
CA LYS A 79 1.74 22.89 -3.42
C LYS A 79 2.84 21.90 -2.98
N GLU A 80 3.08 21.76 -1.69
CA GLU A 80 4.06 20.80 -1.16
C GLU A 80 3.59 19.36 -1.40
N GLY A 81 2.29 19.09 -1.26
CA GLY A 81 1.70 17.82 -1.63
C GLY A 81 1.92 17.46 -3.10
N TYR A 82 1.75 18.42 -4.02
CA TYR A 82 2.04 18.18 -5.44
C TYR A 82 3.51 17.88 -5.71
N LEU A 83 4.43 18.54 -5.03
CA LEU A 83 5.87 18.25 -5.18
C LEU A 83 6.21 16.88 -4.59
N SER A 84 5.58 16.51 -3.48
CA SER A 84 5.73 15.19 -2.89
C SER A 84 5.18 14.08 -3.80
N TYR A 85 4.05 14.35 -4.46
CA TYR A 85 3.52 13.46 -5.50
C TYR A 85 4.53 13.25 -6.64
N LEU A 86 5.18 14.30 -7.11
CA LEU A 86 6.23 14.16 -8.15
C LEU A 86 7.40 13.28 -7.66
N ARG A 87 7.72 13.30 -6.37
CA ARG A 87 8.79 12.50 -5.78
C ARG A 87 8.41 11.04 -5.57
N HIS A 88 7.20 10.78 -5.03
CA HIS A 88 6.78 9.47 -4.53
C HIS A 88 5.66 8.82 -5.35
N LEU A 89 5.20 9.46 -6.43
CA LEU A 89 4.04 9.06 -7.24
C LEU A 89 2.72 8.97 -6.46
N ALA A 90 2.74 9.39 -5.20
CA ALA A 90 1.60 9.56 -4.30
C ALA A 90 1.94 10.65 -3.28
N ILE A 91 0.97 11.11 -2.51
CA ILE A 91 1.22 12.04 -1.39
C ILE A 91 1.31 11.21 -0.10
N PRO A 92 2.51 11.01 0.49
CA PRO A 92 2.65 10.22 1.71
C PRO A 92 2.12 10.95 2.94
N GLY A 93 1.85 10.17 3.97
CA GLY A 93 1.39 10.70 5.25
C GLY A 93 -0.07 11.16 5.22
N ASN A 94 -0.42 12.10 6.10
CA ASN A 94 -1.80 12.55 6.27
C ASN A 94 -2.23 13.65 5.29
N GLU A 95 -1.37 14.09 4.41
CA GLU A 95 -1.64 15.17 3.46
C GLU A 95 -2.41 14.69 2.22
N THR A 96 -3.08 15.62 1.53
CA THR A 96 -3.72 15.41 0.23
C THR A 96 -3.36 16.55 -0.72
N GLY A 97 -3.84 16.51 -1.96
CA GLY A 97 -3.74 17.61 -2.91
C GLY A 97 -4.52 18.88 -2.49
N ASN A 98 -5.36 18.80 -1.45
CA ASN A 98 -6.08 19.92 -0.85
C ASN A 98 -5.61 20.12 0.60
N GLN A 99 -5.08 21.32 0.92
CA GLN A 99 -4.56 21.64 2.27
C GLN A 99 -5.58 21.43 3.40
N SER A 100 -6.88 21.64 3.08
CA SER A 100 -7.96 21.55 4.06
C SER A 100 -8.49 20.14 4.29
N ILE A 101 -8.05 19.14 3.50
CA ILE A 101 -8.45 17.74 3.62
C ILE A 101 -7.24 16.90 4.01
N LYS A 102 -7.41 16.07 5.01
CA LYS A 102 -6.37 15.16 5.52
C LYS A 102 -6.80 13.72 5.38
N LYS A 103 -5.83 12.80 5.41
CA LYS A 103 -6.04 11.36 5.53
C LYS A 103 -5.88 10.92 6.99
N VAL A 104 -6.67 9.96 7.45
CA VAL A 104 -6.33 9.16 8.62
C VAL A 104 -5.20 8.22 8.21
N LEU A 105 -4.12 8.18 8.99
CA LEU A 105 -2.96 7.34 8.67
C LEU A 105 -3.25 5.85 8.85
N PRO A 106 -2.51 4.96 8.16
CA PRO A 106 -2.52 3.54 8.49
C PRO A 106 -2.20 3.31 9.97
N GLY A 107 -3.01 2.48 10.65
CA GLY A 107 -2.84 2.20 12.07
C GLY A 107 -3.12 3.39 12.99
N GLU A 108 -3.86 4.43 12.53
CA GLU A 108 -4.23 5.60 13.32
C GLU A 108 -5.71 5.57 13.70
N PHE A 109 -6.01 6.12 14.87
CA PHE A 109 -7.35 6.60 15.19
C PHE A 109 -7.33 8.06 15.61
N ILE A 110 -8.47 8.73 15.42
CA ILE A 110 -8.71 10.12 15.82
C ILE A 110 -9.98 10.17 16.66
N GLU A 111 -9.91 10.77 17.83
CA GLU A 111 -11.08 11.07 18.65
C GLU A 111 -11.32 12.57 18.67
N VAL A 112 -12.51 12.99 18.22
CA VAL A 112 -12.93 14.41 18.13
C VAL A 112 -14.07 14.64 19.09
N ASP A 113 -13.97 15.59 20.00
CA ASP A 113 -15.09 15.99 20.84
C ASP A 113 -16.09 16.89 20.07
N PHE A 114 -17.29 17.07 20.61
CA PHE A 114 -18.32 17.91 19.97
C PHE A 114 -18.01 19.42 20.05
N HIS A 115 -16.88 19.81 20.66
CA HIS A 115 -16.39 21.18 20.69
C HIS A 115 -15.28 21.42 19.64
N GLY A 116 -14.89 20.36 18.89
CA GLY A 116 -13.90 20.43 17.82
C GLY A 116 -12.46 20.14 18.29
N SER A 117 -12.23 19.89 19.59
CA SER A 117 -10.91 19.42 20.05
C SER A 117 -10.69 17.98 19.67
N TYR A 118 -9.49 17.61 19.26
CA TYR A 118 -9.21 16.25 18.86
C TYR A 118 -7.84 15.73 19.28
N THR A 119 -7.75 14.43 19.44
CA THR A 119 -6.51 13.68 19.68
C THR A 119 -6.29 12.67 18.57
N LYS A 120 -5.02 12.37 18.28
CA LYS A 120 -4.61 11.35 17.32
C LYS A 120 -3.66 10.38 18.01
N GLU A 121 -3.81 9.10 17.71
CA GLU A 121 -2.94 8.06 18.25
C GLU A 121 -2.66 6.99 17.18
N ILE A 122 -1.41 6.63 17.03
CA ILE A 122 -1.01 5.47 16.21
C ILE A 122 -1.13 4.24 17.10
N TYR A 123 -2.13 3.40 16.85
CA TYR A 123 -2.34 2.17 17.61
C TYR A 123 -1.50 0.99 17.09
N TRP A 124 -0.98 1.11 15.86
CA TRP A 124 -0.11 0.12 15.26
C TRP A 124 0.88 0.76 14.28
N ASP A 125 2.16 0.39 14.39
CA ASP A 125 3.20 0.79 13.44
C ASP A 125 4.15 -0.39 13.20
N PRO A 126 4.46 -0.74 11.94
CA PRO A 126 5.34 -1.86 11.60
C PRO A 126 6.74 -1.75 12.20
N ILE A 127 7.22 -0.54 12.52
CA ILE A 127 8.54 -0.33 13.14
C ILE A 127 8.70 -1.04 14.49
N ASN A 128 7.58 -1.31 15.18
CA ASN A 128 7.58 -1.93 16.51
C ASN A 128 7.80 -3.45 16.47
N TYR A 129 7.72 -4.05 15.27
CA TYR A 129 7.85 -5.49 15.04
C TYR A 129 9.16 -5.86 14.34
N ILE A 130 10.01 -4.87 14.05
CA ILE A 130 11.31 -5.11 13.44
C ILE A 130 12.25 -5.66 14.50
N SER A 131 12.61 -6.95 14.36
CA SER A 131 13.54 -7.68 15.21
C SER A 131 14.19 -8.79 14.39
N GLU A 132 15.10 -9.56 14.98
CA GLU A 132 15.67 -10.76 14.38
C GLU A 132 15.49 -11.92 15.37
N GLU A 133 14.44 -12.71 15.17
CA GLU A 133 14.17 -13.89 16.00
C GLU A 133 15.08 -15.05 15.59
N ASP A 134 15.53 -15.84 16.57
CA ASP A 134 16.29 -17.06 16.30
C ASP A 134 15.32 -18.19 15.91
N ILE A 135 15.09 -18.34 14.62
CA ILE A 135 14.15 -19.30 14.04
C ILE A 135 14.78 -19.98 12.81
N SER A 136 14.61 -21.28 12.67
CA SER A 136 15.05 -22.01 11.48
C SER A 136 14.13 -21.74 10.28
N LEU A 137 14.65 -21.94 9.04
CA LEU A 137 13.86 -21.78 7.82
C LEU A 137 12.61 -22.68 7.84
N SER A 138 12.73 -23.93 8.29
CA SER A 138 11.61 -24.89 8.33
C SER A 138 10.50 -24.44 9.28
N GLU A 139 10.87 -23.98 10.48
CA GLU A 139 9.90 -23.45 11.46
C GLU A 139 9.24 -22.19 10.95
N ALA A 140 10.03 -21.29 10.34
CA ALA A 140 9.51 -20.06 9.77
C ALA A 140 8.52 -20.32 8.61
N GLN A 141 8.81 -21.30 7.74
CA GLN A 141 7.90 -21.68 6.65
C GLN A 141 6.61 -22.33 7.17
N GLU A 142 6.70 -23.18 8.21
CA GLU A 142 5.51 -23.80 8.83
C GLU A 142 4.60 -22.73 9.47
N GLU A 143 5.18 -21.79 10.22
CA GLU A 143 4.40 -20.68 10.83
C GLU A 143 3.78 -19.77 9.76
N PHE A 144 4.55 -19.40 8.74
CA PHE A 144 4.01 -18.61 7.61
C PHE A 144 2.86 -19.32 6.90
N ASP A 145 2.98 -20.61 6.65
CA ASP A 145 1.94 -21.44 6.02
C ASP A 145 0.64 -21.42 6.84
N ASN A 146 0.75 -21.53 8.17
CA ASN A 146 -0.39 -21.46 9.08
C ASN A 146 -1.02 -20.07 9.06
N LEU A 147 -0.23 -19.01 9.10
CA LEU A 147 -0.69 -17.63 9.05
C LEU A 147 -1.37 -17.31 7.72
N LEU A 148 -0.79 -17.74 6.58
CA LEU A 148 -1.35 -17.49 5.25
C LEU A 148 -2.67 -18.24 5.05
N LYS A 149 -2.75 -19.51 5.44
CA LYS A 149 -4.00 -20.29 5.43
C LYS A 149 -5.08 -19.61 6.25
N SER A 150 -4.74 -19.23 7.49
CA SER A 150 -5.66 -18.49 8.37
C SER A 150 -6.11 -17.16 7.74
N SER A 151 -5.19 -16.41 7.14
CA SER A 151 -5.48 -15.14 6.49
C SER A 151 -6.46 -15.30 5.31
N ILE A 152 -6.24 -16.31 4.48
CA ILE A 152 -7.10 -16.63 3.33
C ILE A 152 -8.49 -17.02 3.82
N GLU A 153 -8.60 -17.87 4.86
CA GLU A 153 -9.89 -18.29 5.42
C GLU A 153 -10.69 -17.12 5.99
N TYR A 154 -10.06 -16.19 6.73
CA TYR A 154 -10.75 -14.98 7.18
C TYR A 154 -11.27 -14.14 6.01
N ARG A 155 -10.54 -14.12 4.89
CA ARG A 155 -10.91 -13.36 3.70
C ARG A 155 -11.86 -14.10 2.75
N LYS A 156 -12.20 -15.37 3.05
CA LYS A 156 -13.32 -16.10 2.43
C LYS A 156 -14.67 -15.74 3.05
N ILE A 157 -14.70 -15.21 4.30
CA ILE A 157 -15.95 -14.85 4.98
C ILE A 157 -16.68 -13.78 4.16
N SER A 158 -17.76 -14.19 3.52
CA SER A 158 -18.54 -13.36 2.60
C SER A 158 -19.93 -13.95 2.38
N ASP A 159 -20.92 -13.09 2.19
CA ASP A 159 -22.28 -13.49 1.79
C ASP A 159 -22.40 -13.78 0.28
N VAL A 160 -21.31 -13.55 -0.47
CA VAL A 160 -21.24 -13.73 -1.93
C VAL A 160 -20.00 -14.55 -2.29
N GLU A 161 -20.01 -15.09 -3.52
CA GLU A 161 -18.87 -15.83 -4.06
C GLU A 161 -17.59 -14.97 -4.08
N VAL A 162 -16.46 -15.56 -3.68
CA VAL A 162 -15.14 -14.93 -3.69
C VAL A 162 -14.34 -15.46 -4.87
N GLY A 163 -13.77 -14.58 -5.68
CA GLY A 163 -12.90 -14.90 -6.81
C GLY A 163 -11.43 -14.58 -6.56
N LEU A 164 -10.64 -14.68 -7.63
CA LEU A 164 -9.19 -14.46 -7.60
C LEU A 164 -8.76 -13.57 -8.78
N TYR A 165 -7.87 -12.59 -8.55
CA TYR A 165 -7.08 -12.01 -9.63
C TYR A 165 -5.82 -12.83 -9.82
N LEU A 166 -5.64 -13.40 -11.03
CA LEU A 166 -4.58 -14.36 -11.35
C LEU A 166 -3.67 -13.78 -12.45
N SER A 167 -2.47 -13.33 -12.05
CA SER A 167 -1.44 -12.90 -12.99
C SER A 167 -0.60 -14.06 -13.55
N GLY A 168 -0.61 -15.21 -12.88
CA GLY A 168 0.29 -16.33 -13.17
C GLY A 168 1.62 -16.25 -12.41
N GLY A 169 1.86 -15.15 -11.65
CA GLY A 169 2.97 -15.06 -10.72
C GLY A 169 2.80 -15.96 -9.49
N LEU A 170 3.89 -16.18 -8.76
CA LEU A 170 3.93 -17.04 -7.56
C LEU A 170 2.84 -16.67 -6.55
N ASP A 171 2.67 -15.39 -6.24
CA ASP A 171 1.79 -14.90 -5.18
C ASP A 171 0.32 -15.21 -5.44
N SER A 172 -0.17 -14.83 -6.62
CA SER A 172 -1.56 -15.08 -7.02
C SER A 172 -1.84 -16.58 -7.18
N THR A 173 -0.85 -17.36 -7.64
CA THR A 173 -0.95 -18.81 -7.78
C THR A 173 -1.00 -19.48 -6.40
N LEU A 174 -0.19 -19.03 -5.44
CA LEU A 174 -0.20 -19.54 -4.06
C LEU A 174 -1.55 -19.30 -3.38
N ILE A 175 -2.09 -18.06 -3.48
CA ILE A 175 -3.45 -17.76 -2.97
C ILE A 175 -4.48 -18.66 -3.66
N GLY A 176 -4.42 -18.78 -4.99
CA GLY A 176 -5.34 -19.60 -5.76
C GLY A 176 -5.32 -21.07 -5.36
N SER A 177 -4.14 -21.64 -5.10
CA SER A 177 -3.98 -23.03 -4.67
C SER A 177 -4.65 -23.31 -3.32
N LEU A 178 -4.62 -22.34 -2.39
CA LEU A 178 -5.25 -22.45 -1.08
C LEU A 178 -6.76 -22.14 -1.12
N LEU A 179 -7.20 -21.32 -2.08
CA LEU A 179 -8.62 -21.00 -2.27
C LEU A 179 -9.40 -22.13 -2.98
N SER A 180 -8.76 -22.83 -3.91
CA SER A 180 -9.42 -23.78 -4.84
C SER A 180 -9.80 -25.13 -4.23
N SER A 181 -9.56 -25.33 -2.91
CA SER A 181 -9.70 -26.64 -2.25
C SER A 181 -11.10 -27.24 -2.30
N ASP A 182 -12.18 -26.43 -2.41
CA ASP A 182 -13.55 -26.92 -2.18
C ASP A 182 -14.55 -26.64 -3.34
N THR A 183 -14.25 -25.73 -4.25
CA THR A 183 -15.14 -25.34 -5.35
C THR A 183 -14.35 -24.89 -6.57
N LYS A 184 -14.99 -24.91 -7.76
CA LYS A 184 -14.38 -24.39 -8.98
C LYS A 184 -14.30 -22.86 -8.90
N LEU A 185 -13.14 -22.36 -8.45
CA LEU A 185 -12.85 -20.95 -8.24
C LEU A 185 -12.81 -20.21 -9.58
N LYS A 186 -13.51 -19.10 -9.70
CA LYS A 186 -13.36 -18.17 -10.84
C LYS A 186 -12.15 -17.28 -10.63
N SER A 187 -11.27 -17.23 -11.61
CA SER A 187 -10.12 -16.34 -11.64
C SER A 187 -10.18 -15.39 -12.84
N PHE A 188 -9.59 -14.21 -12.68
CA PHE A 188 -9.65 -13.15 -13.67
C PHE A 188 -8.26 -12.67 -14.02
N ASN A 189 -8.04 -12.48 -15.31
CA ASN A 189 -6.82 -11.92 -15.88
C ASN A 189 -7.17 -10.89 -16.96
N VAL A 190 -6.37 -9.85 -17.08
CA VAL A 190 -6.40 -8.91 -18.20
C VAL A 190 -4.99 -8.63 -18.69
N ASP A 191 -4.85 -8.43 -19.99
CA ASP A 191 -3.64 -7.90 -20.61
C ASP A 191 -4.01 -6.92 -21.74
N TYR A 192 -3.03 -6.46 -22.50
CA TYR A 192 -3.26 -5.66 -23.70
C TYR A 192 -3.24 -6.54 -24.94
N ASP A 193 -4.05 -6.20 -25.96
CA ASP A 193 -4.15 -6.94 -27.22
C ASP A 193 -2.95 -6.69 -28.14
N GLU A 194 -2.19 -5.63 -27.91
CA GLU A 194 -0.96 -5.30 -28.64
C GLU A 194 0.28 -5.57 -27.79
N VAL A 195 1.27 -6.23 -28.40
CA VAL A 195 2.58 -6.41 -27.78
C VAL A 195 3.44 -5.19 -28.07
N PHE A 196 3.73 -4.42 -27.02
CA PHE A 196 4.69 -3.29 -27.10
C PHE A 196 6.11 -3.77 -26.84
N GLU A 197 7.10 -3.10 -27.42
CA GLU A 197 8.51 -3.38 -27.14
C GLU A 197 8.77 -3.21 -25.60
N GLY A 198 9.15 -4.31 -24.95
CA GLY A 198 9.36 -4.38 -23.50
C GLY A 198 8.15 -4.83 -22.67
N TYR A 199 6.95 -4.97 -23.24
CA TYR A 199 5.80 -5.55 -22.55
C TYR A 199 5.64 -7.03 -22.91
N LYS A 200 5.72 -7.89 -21.90
CA LYS A 200 5.38 -9.31 -22.01
C LYS A 200 4.02 -9.51 -21.33
N GLY A 201 3.02 -9.89 -22.11
CA GLY A 201 1.71 -10.24 -21.54
C GLY A 201 1.81 -11.40 -20.55
N GLU A 202 0.94 -11.41 -19.56
CA GLU A 202 0.92 -12.42 -18.48
C GLU A 202 -0.08 -13.57 -18.76
N LEU A 203 -0.73 -13.59 -19.94
CA LEU A 203 -1.80 -14.54 -20.22
C LEU A 203 -1.34 -15.99 -20.24
N ASP A 204 -0.16 -16.27 -20.80
CA ASP A 204 0.34 -17.65 -20.89
C ASP A 204 0.73 -18.18 -19.50
N GLU A 205 1.33 -17.35 -18.66
CA GLU A 205 1.61 -17.66 -17.27
C GLU A 205 0.34 -17.86 -16.45
N ALA A 206 -0.67 -17.01 -16.66
CA ALA A 206 -1.97 -17.15 -15.99
C ALA A 206 -2.72 -18.43 -16.41
N LYS A 207 -2.70 -18.80 -17.71
CA LYS A 207 -3.27 -20.08 -18.19
C LYS A 207 -2.56 -21.26 -17.55
N PHE A 208 -1.23 -21.29 -17.60
CA PHE A 208 -0.44 -22.37 -17.01
C PHE A 208 -0.74 -22.53 -15.50
N SER A 209 -0.76 -21.43 -14.77
CA SER A 209 -1.10 -21.45 -13.35
C SER A 209 -2.54 -21.92 -13.11
N SER A 210 -3.50 -21.45 -13.91
CA SER A 210 -4.91 -21.85 -13.76
C SER A 210 -5.13 -23.35 -13.98
N GLU A 211 -4.38 -23.97 -14.90
CA GLU A 211 -4.41 -25.41 -15.13
C GLU A 211 -3.84 -26.18 -13.94
N ILE A 212 -2.70 -25.72 -13.37
CA ILE A 212 -2.05 -26.37 -12.21
C ILE A 212 -2.95 -26.35 -10.98
N ILE A 213 -3.55 -25.19 -10.67
CA ILE A 213 -4.41 -25.03 -9.48
C ILE A 213 -5.89 -25.35 -9.74
N ASN A 214 -6.23 -25.79 -10.95
CA ASN A 214 -7.56 -26.22 -11.37
C ASN A 214 -8.66 -25.18 -11.12
N VAL A 215 -8.46 -23.95 -11.62
CA VAL A 215 -9.43 -22.83 -11.51
C VAL A 215 -9.95 -22.41 -12.88
N ASP A 216 -11.14 -21.78 -12.93
CA ASP A 216 -11.70 -21.20 -14.15
C ASP A 216 -11.04 -19.85 -14.44
N LEU A 217 -10.23 -19.78 -15.50
CA LEU A 217 -9.63 -18.51 -15.94
C LEU A 217 -10.55 -17.78 -16.92
N ILE A 218 -10.98 -16.60 -16.53
CA ILE A 218 -11.74 -15.66 -17.36
C ILE A 218 -10.81 -14.52 -17.74
N HIS A 219 -10.52 -14.41 -19.04
CA HIS A 219 -9.55 -13.46 -19.57
C HIS A 219 -10.22 -12.40 -20.45
N LYS A 220 -9.62 -11.20 -20.46
CA LYS A 220 -9.95 -10.11 -21.38
C LYS A 220 -8.69 -9.38 -21.85
N SER A 221 -8.52 -9.24 -23.15
CA SER A 221 -7.53 -8.32 -23.73
C SER A 221 -8.12 -6.91 -23.85
N ILE A 222 -7.36 -5.92 -23.42
CA ILE A 222 -7.70 -4.49 -23.49
C ILE A 222 -7.25 -3.96 -24.85
N THR A 223 -8.20 -3.48 -25.66
CA THR A 223 -7.89 -2.91 -26.96
C THR A 223 -7.32 -1.49 -26.83
N PHE A 224 -6.55 -1.05 -27.84
CA PHE A 224 -6.03 0.31 -27.88
C PHE A 224 -7.15 1.39 -27.78
N ASP A 225 -8.30 1.15 -28.41
CA ASP A 225 -9.42 2.08 -28.33
C ASP A 225 -10.03 2.11 -26.92
N GLU A 226 -10.15 1.01 -26.22
CA GLU A 226 -10.57 0.96 -24.82
C GLU A 226 -9.60 1.72 -23.92
N PHE A 227 -8.28 1.49 -24.09
CA PHE A 227 -7.23 2.21 -23.39
C PHE A 227 -7.32 3.72 -23.65
N LYS A 228 -7.42 4.14 -24.91
CA LYS A 228 -7.51 5.56 -25.29
C LYS A 228 -8.76 6.26 -24.72
N ASN A 229 -9.86 5.55 -24.60
CA ASN A 229 -11.08 6.08 -24.02
C ASN A 229 -10.96 6.25 -22.52
N ILE A 230 -10.46 5.22 -21.81
CA ILE A 230 -10.38 5.27 -20.35
C ILE A 230 -9.33 6.26 -19.84
N ILE A 231 -8.22 6.48 -20.55
CA ILE A 231 -7.13 7.37 -20.08
C ILE A 231 -7.61 8.82 -19.89
N LYS A 232 -8.66 9.24 -20.60
CA LYS A 232 -9.25 10.58 -20.46
C LYS A 232 -10.06 10.72 -19.17
N GLU A 233 -10.65 9.63 -18.69
CA GLU A 233 -11.49 9.60 -17.51
C GLU A 233 -10.70 9.15 -16.28
N TYR A 234 -9.56 8.50 -16.48
CA TYR A 234 -8.75 7.85 -15.46
C TYR A 234 -8.42 8.74 -14.25
N PRO A 235 -8.00 10.01 -14.40
CA PRO A 235 -7.75 10.89 -13.26
C PRO A 235 -8.99 11.14 -12.37
N LEU A 236 -10.20 11.02 -12.95
CA LEU A 236 -11.45 11.21 -12.21
C LEU A 236 -11.87 9.96 -11.43
N LEU A 237 -11.37 8.79 -11.82
CA LEU A 237 -11.70 7.51 -11.20
C LEU A 237 -10.96 7.31 -9.87
N GLN A 238 -9.80 7.93 -9.71
CA GLN A 238 -8.94 7.76 -8.54
C GLN A 238 -9.22 8.78 -7.43
N ASP A 239 -9.74 9.95 -7.76
CA ASP A 239 -10.05 11.10 -6.91
C ASP A 239 -8.90 11.66 -6.04
N ASP A 240 -7.73 11.02 -6.02
CA ASP A 240 -6.49 11.47 -5.38
C ASP A 240 -5.31 11.37 -6.38
N LEU A 241 -4.15 11.89 -6.00
CA LEU A 241 -2.95 11.87 -6.83
C LEU A 241 -2.23 10.53 -6.69
N ILE A 242 -2.46 9.64 -7.65
CA ILE A 242 -1.87 8.31 -7.74
C ILE A 242 -1.24 8.13 -9.11
N GLY A 243 0.10 8.03 -9.16
CA GLY A 243 0.88 7.95 -10.40
C GLY A 243 1.32 6.53 -10.74
N ASP A 244 0.38 5.70 -11.21
CA ASP A 244 0.68 4.30 -11.51
C ASP A 244 -0.02 3.84 -12.79
N GLU A 245 0.76 3.26 -13.73
CA GLU A 245 0.27 2.76 -15.02
C GLU A 245 -0.55 1.47 -14.91
N VAL A 246 -0.35 0.67 -13.85
CA VAL A 246 -1.05 -0.61 -13.64
C VAL A 246 -2.53 -0.41 -13.26
N GLY A 247 -2.92 0.81 -12.92
CA GLY A 247 -4.30 1.08 -12.55
C GLY A 247 -5.32 0.83 -13.67
N ILE A 248 -4.96 1.03 -14.95
CA ILE A 248 -5.89 0.77 -16.07
C ILE A 248 -6.26 -0.71 -16.17
N PRO A 249 -5.32 -1.68 -16.16
CA PRO A 249 -5.64 -3.10 -16.03
C PRO A 249 -6.53 -3.42 -14.83
N LEU A 250 -6.28 -2.85 -13.65
CA LEU A 250 -7.10 -3.08 -12.45
C LEU A 250 -8.55 -2.62 -12.62
N TYR A 251 -8.78 -1.49 -13.28
CA TYR A 251 -10.14 -1.04 -13.61
C TYR A 251 -10.88 -2.06 -14.50
N PHE A 252 -10.20 -2.60 -15.52
CA PHE A 252 -10.80 -3.63 -16.39
C PHE A 252 -10.98 -4.97 -15.68
N LEU A 253 -10.08 -5.35 -14.76
CA LEU A 253 -10.24 -6.51 -13.88
C LEU A 253 -11.52 -6.39 -13.03
N GLY A 254 -11.73 -5.25 -12.38
CA GLY A 254 -12.93 -4.99 -11.60
C GLY A 254 -14.20 -5.10 -12.46
N LYS A 255 -14.19 -4.50 -13.66
CA LYS A 255 -15.31 -4.64 -14.62
C LYS A 255 -15.55 -6.08 -15.04
N LEU A 256 -14.49 -6.84 -15.31
CA LEU A 256 -14.59 -8.23 -15.73
C LEU A 256 -15.17 -9.11 -14.63
N ALA A 257 -14.70 -8.95 -13.38
CA ALA A 257 -15.22 -9.66 -12.23
C ALA A 257 -16.70 -9.34 -11.98
N ASN A 258 -17.08 -8.06 -11.96
CA ASN A 258 -18.46 -7.64 -11.79
C ASN A 258 -19.39 -8.19 -12.88
N LYS A 259 -18.98 -8.15 -14.16
CA LYS A 259 -19.74 -8.69 -15.29
C LYS A 259 -20.02 -10.20 -15.14
N ASN A 260 -19.13 -10.92 -14.43
CA ASN A 260 -19.26 -12.35 -14.14
C ASN A 260 -19.91 -12.63 -12.77
N GLY A 261 -20.53 -11.62 -12.17
CA GLY A 261 -21.35 -11.74 -10.96
C GLY A 261 -20.58 -11.70 -9.65
N LEU A 262 -19.25 -11.46 -9.68
CA LEU A 262 -18.46 -11.39 -8.45
C LEU A 262 -18.40 -9.98 -7.88
N LYS A 263 -18.41 -9.93 -6.54
CA LYS A 263 -18.31 -8.70 -5.74
C LYS A 263 -17.09 -8.67 -4.84
N VAL A 264 -16.43 -9.82 -4.66
CA VAL A 264 -15.25 -9.98 -3.81
C VAL A 264 -14.20 -10.79 -4.55
N VAL A 265 -12.94 -10.37 -4.47
CA VAL A 265 -11.78 -11.08 -5.03
C VAL A 265 -10.63 -11.06 -4.03
N GLN A 266 -9.81 -12.12 -4.04
CA GLN A 266 -8.52 -12.08 -3.36
C GLN A 266 -7.41 -11.77 -4.37
N VAL A 267 -6.36 -11.08 -3.92
CA VAL A 267 -5.26 -10.61 -4.77
C VAL A 267 -3.91 -10.79 -4.07
N GLY A 268 -2.85 -10.99 -4.86
CA GLY A 268 -1.49 -11.25 -4.38
C GLY A 268 -0.69 -10.03 -3.95
N GLU A 269 -1.31 -8.86 -3.83
CA GLU A 269 -0.63 -7.60 -3.50
C GLU A 269 0.05 -7.66 -2.13
N GLY A 270 1.22 -7.05 -1.99
CA GLY A 270 2.01 -6.99 -0.76
C GLY A 270 3.06 -8.09 -0.60
N ALA A 271 3.00 -9.15 -1.40
CA ALA A 271 3.99 -10.23 -1.31
C ALA A 271 5.39 -9.79 -1.77
N ASP A 272 5.48 -8.97 -2.80
CA ASP A 272 6.76 -8.45 -3.31
C ASP A 272 7.47 -7.57 -2.29
N GLU A 273 6.74 -6.73 -1.59
CA GLU A 273 7.24 -5.83 -0.56
C GLU A 273 7.71 -6.59 0.69
N LEU A 274 7.03 -7.66 1.04
CA LEU A 274 7.36 -8.47 2.22
C LEU A 274 8.50 -9.47 1.95
N PHE A 275 8.56 -10.06 0.75
CA PHE A 275 9.43 -11.19 0.44
C PHE A 275 10.47 -10.90 -0.65
N PHE A 276 10.82 -9.64 -0.88
CA PHE A 276 11.85 -9.26 -1.85
C PHE A 276 11.55 -9.75 -3.28
N GLY A 277 10.36 -9.44 -3.80
CA GLY A 277 9.94 -9.89 -5.13
C GLY A 277 10.49 -9.08 -6.28
N TYR A 278 11.20 -7.98 -6.04
CA TYR A 278 11.67 -7.06 -7.09
C TYR A 278 13.16 -7.24 -7.40
N ASP A 279 13.51 -7.53 -8.65
CA ASP A 279 14.90 -7.64 -9.10
C ASP A 279 15.75 -6.38 -8.85
N HIS A 280 15.13 -5.20 -8.93
CA HIS A 280 15.85 -3.95 -8.68
C HIS A 280 16.20 -3.78 -7.19
N TRP A 281 15.42 -4.37 -6.26
CA TRP A 281 15.76 -4.42 -4.85
C TRP A 281 17.00 -5.27 -4.60
N LEU A 282 17.09 -6.44 -5.24
CA LEU A 282 18.29 -7.29 -5.12
C LEU A 282 19.54 -6.56 -5.62
N ARG A 283 19.44 -5.91 -6.79
CA ARG A 283 20.52 -5.09 -7.34
C ARG A 283 20.94 -3.95 -6.41
N PHE A 284 19.97 -3.30 -5.77
CA PHE A 284 20.21 -2.24 -4.80
C PHE A 284 20.96 -2.76 -3.57
N VAL A 285 20.49 -3.84 -2.92
CA VAL A 285 21.15 -4.42 -1.72
C VAL A 285 22.58 -4.89 -2.07
N ASN A 286 22.75 -5.53 -3.22
CA ASN A 286 24.08 -5.93 -3.71
C ASN A 286 25.02 -4.74 -3.90
N LEU A 287 24.53 -3.60 -4.38
CA LEU A 287 25.31 -2.37 -4.50
C LEU A 287 25.60 -1.76 -3.11
N TYR A 288 24.59 -1.66 -2.25
CA TYR A 288 24.70 -1.09 -0.92
C TYR A 288 25.76 -1.81 -0.08
N ASN A 289 25.81 -3.13 -0.12
CA ASN A 289 26.78 -3.95 0.61
C ASN A 289 28.24 -3.80 0.09
N LYS A 290 28.43 -3.34 -1.14
CA LYS A 290 29.77 -3.12 -1.75
C LYS A 290 30.34 -1.74 -1.49
N ILE A 291 29.52 -0.76 -1.10
CA ILE A 291 29.96 0.61 -0.89
C ILE A 291 30.32 0.81 0.57
N PRO A 292 31.54 1.26 0.91
CA PRO A 292 31.91 1.55 2.30
C PRO A 292 31.13 2.75 2.83
N LYS A 293 30.70 2.70 4.09
CA LYS A 293 30.09 3.84 4.77
C LYS A 293 31.21 4.73 5.33
N ILE A 294 31.18 6.00 4.98
CA ILE A 294 32.17 6.98 5.45
C ILE A 294 31.40 8.06 6.23
N SER A 295 31.49 8.03 7.54
CA SER A 295 30.86 9.05 8.38
C SER A 295 31.46 10.43 8.14
N ASN A 296 30.62 11.49 8.16
CA ASN A 296 30.99 12.92 8.10
C ASN A 296 31.44 13.47 6.75
N ILE A 297 31.03 12.91 5.64
CA ILE A 297 31.22 13.55 4.32
C ILE A 297 29.90 14.22 3.92
N SER A 298 29.90 15.56 3.85
CA SER A 298 28.81 16.32 3.24
C SER A 298 29.19 16.63 1.80
N PHE A 299 28.57 15.94 0.85
CA PHE A 299 28.61 16.32 -0.56
C PHE A 299 27.47 17.31 -0.80
N GLY A 300 27.80 18.49 -1.37
CA GLY A 300 26.78 19.47 -1.74
C GLY A 300 25.75 18.85 -2.72
N ASN A 301 24.50 19.23 -2.61
CA ASN A 301 23.30 18.68 -3.31
C ASN A 301 23.27 18.90 -4.84
N ILE A 302 24.34 18.75 -5.58
CA ILE A 302 24.39 19.12 -6.99
C ILE A 302 24.89 17.94 -7.83
N ILE A 303 24.10 16.89 -7.92
CA ILE A 303 24.35 15.87 -8.93
C ILE A 303 23.00 15.48 -9.56
N GLU A 304 22.87 15.75 -10.86
CA GLU A 304 21.66 15.43 -11.66
C GLU A 304 21.43 13.92 -11.85
N SER A 305 22.46 13.10 -11.62
CA SER A 305 22.41 11.66 -11.83
C SER A 305 21.80 10.92 -10.62
N HIS A 306 20.69 10.23 -10.80
CA HIS A 306 20.08 9.32 -9.80
C HIS A 306 21.09 8.33 -9.21
N ARG A 307 21.95 7.74 -10.07
CA ARG A 307 22.95 6.76 -9.64
C ARG A 307 24.04 7.37 -8.76
N ALA A 308 24.49 8.58 -9.08
CA ALA A 308 25.49 9.28 -8.29
C ALA A 308 24.91 9.74 -6.95
N ASN A 309 23.66 10.23 -6.91
CA ASN A 309 22.96 10.58 -5.67
C ASN A 309 22.81 9.36 -4.75
N LEU A 310 22.47 8.19 -5.30
CA LEU A 310 22.39 6.95 -4.54
C LEU A 310 23.73 6.61 -3.87
N ILE A 311 24.84 6.65 -4.63
CA ILE A 311 26.18 6.35 -4.10
C ILE A 311 26.55 7.35 -2.99
N ILE A 312 26.26 8.63 -3.18
CA ILE A 312 26.51 9.67 -2.17
C ILE A 312 25.69 9.42 -0.91
N ASN A 313 24.41 9.11 -1.03
CA ASN A 313 23.55 8.83 0.12
C ASN A 313 24.08 7.63 0.92
N ILE A 314 24.53 6.56 0.24
CA ILE A 314 25.14 5.41 0.92
C ILE A 314 26.44 5.83 1.63
N LEU A 315 27.34 6.56 0.96
CA LEU A 315 28.60 7.03 1.54
C LEU A 315 28.39 7.95 2.74
N SER A 316 27.38 8.83 2.69
CA SER A 316 27.10 9.85 3.70
C SER A 316 26.14 9.34 4.80
N ASN A 317 25.71 8.08 4.76
CA ASN A 317 24.69 7.51 5.64
C ASN A 317 23.35 8.29 5.64
N ASN A 318 23.02 8.94 4.53
CA ASN A 318 21.71 9.50 4.27
C ASN A 318 20.77 8.42 3.74
N ASN A 319 19.46 8.71 3.66
CA ASN A 319 18.47 7.78 3.12
C ASN A 319 18.86 7.28 1.73
N PRO A 320 19.30 6.02 1.59
CA PRO A 320 19.74 5.49 0.30
C PRO A 320 18.60 4.89 -0.52
N PHE A 321 17.45 4.62 0.12
CA PHE A 321 16.28 4.02 -0.51
C PHE A 321 15.00 4.74 -0.03
N PRO A 322 14.51 5.71 -0.79
CA PRO A 322 13.35 6.52 -0.42
C PRO A 322 11.99 5.81 -0.63
N GLY A 323 11.99 4.55 -1.04
CA GLY A 323 10.84 3.71 -1.33
C GLY A 323 10.91 3.06 -2.71
N GLY A 324 10.06 2.07 -2.97
CA GLY A 324 10.00 1.33 -4.23
C GLY A 324 9.39 2.09 -5.41
N ALA A 325 8.70 3.20 -5.14
CA ALA A 325 8.15 4.11 -6.17
C ALA A 325 8.86 5.46 -6.09
N VAL A 326 9.70 5.75 -7.08
CA VAL A 326 10.47 6.99 -7.17
C VAL A 326 10.18 7.67 -8.51
N GLY A 327 9.59 8.87 -8.44
CA GLY A 327 9.40 9.74 -9.58
C GLY A 327 10.63 10.64 -9.80
N PHE A 328 10.45 11.95 -9.65
CA PHE A 328 11.53 12.94 -9.84
C PHE A 328 12.44 13.02 -8.61
N ASN A 329 13.74 13.25 -8.84
CA ASN A 329 14.67 13.57 -7.75
C ASN A 329 14.51 15.04 -7.30
N MET A 330 15.12 15.39 -6.16
CA MET A 330 14.99 16.74 -5.59
C MET A 330 15.54 17.85 -6.48
N SER A 331 16.57 17.58 -7.30
CA SER A 331 17.12 18.57 -8.25
C SER A 331 16.12 18.84 -9.38
N GLU A 332 15.52 17.79 -9.92
CA GLU A 332 14.47 17.89 -10.94
C GLU A 332 13.24 18.63 -10.41
N ILE A 333 12.79 18.31 -9.19
CA ILE A 333 11.67 18.98 -8.53
C ILE A 333 11.97 20.49 -8.33
N LYS A 334 13.18 20.83 -7.87
CA LYS A 334 13.60 22.23 -7.71
C LYS A 334 13.60 22.99 -9.05
N ASN A 335 13.96 22.33 -10.14
CA ASN A 335 13.96 22.93 -11.49
C ASN A 335 12.52 23.11 -12.03
N LEU A 336 11.58 22.22 -11.67
CA LEU A 336 10.18 22.31 -12.06
C LEU A 336 9.40 23.34 -11.25
N ALA A 337 9.78 23.57 -10.00
CA ALA A 337 9.08 24.46 -9.09
C ALA A 337 9.42 25.93 -9.39
N ASN A 338 8.41 26.73 -9.79
CA ASN A 338 8.54 28.18 -9.94
C ASN A 338 8.43 28.95 -8.61
N PHE A 339 8.69 28.31 -7.48
CA PHE A 339 8.62 28.92 -6.14
C PHE A 339 9.70 28.30 -5.24
N ASN A 340 10.06 29.04 -4.18
CA ASN A 340 11.04 28.55 -3.21
C ASN A 340 10.49 27.33 -2.47
N ILE A 341 11.12 26.18 -2.71
CA ILE A 341 10.88 24.97 -1.92
C ILE A 341 11.62 25.17 -0.59
N THR A 342 10.88 25.11 0.51
CA THR A 342 11.52 25.07 1.82
C THR A 342 12.23 23.73 1.97
N GLU A 343 13.55 23.74 2.14
CA GLU A 343 14.37 22.53 2.35
C GLU A 343 13.92 21.72 3.59
N LYS A 344 13.05 22.30 4.42
CA LYS A 344 12.47 21.71 5.63
C LYS A 344 11.04 21.18 5.45
N SER A 345 10.51 21.10 4.22
CA SER A 345 9.17 20.53 4.02
C SER A 345 9.12 19.08 4.52
N SER A 346 8.33 18.84 5.56
CA SER A 346 8.15 17.51 6.13
C SER A 346 7.44 16.55 5.17
N ILE A 347 6.62 17.08 4.26
CA ILE A 347 5.86 16.30 3.27
C ILE A 347 6.80 15.80 2.17
N ILE A 348 7.63 16.70 1.61
CA ILE A 348 8.57 16.37 0.54
C ILE A 348 9.68 15.44 1.05
N ASN A 349 10.12 15.63 2.29
CA ASN A 349 11.16 14.84 2.93
C ASN A 349 10.60 13.70 3.81
N TYR A 350 9.38 13.25 3.54
CA TYR A 350 8.72 12.26 4.39
C TYR A 350 9.53 10.97 4.56
N SER A 351 10.09 10.43 3.47
CA SER A 351 10.95 9.25 3.53
C SER A 351 12.26 9.48 4.27
N ASP A 352 12.84 10.68 4.17
CA ASP A 352 14.10 11.03 4.83
C ASP A 352 13.87 11.17 6.35
N ASN A 353 12.74 11.75 6.77
CA ASN A 353 12.36 11.82 8.18
C ASN A 353 12.14 10.42 8.80
N LEU A 354 11.58 9.49 8.04
CA LEU A 354 11.44 8.09 8.48
C LEU A 354 12.79 7.38 8.56
N TRP A 355 13.71 7.70 7.63
CA TRP A 355 15.07 7.18 7.67
C TRP A 355 15.82 7.60 8.94
N ASP A 356 15.75 8.89 9.31
CA ASP A 356 16.39 9.40 10.51
C ASP A 356 15.91 8.68 11.78
N LEU A 357 14.61 8.38 11.84
CA LEU A 357 14.01 7.61 12.93
C LEU A 357 14.48 6.15 12.92
N TYR A 358 14.48 5.51 11.76
CA TYR A 358 14.81 4.08 11.62
C TYR A 358 16.31 3.82 11.77
N SER A 359 17.16 4.61 11.13
CA SER A 359 18.62 4.41 11.12
C SER A 359 19.29 4.62 12.48
N SER A 360 18.57 5.22 13.43
CA SER A 360 19.02 5.38 14.82
C SER A 360 18.79 4.15 15.70
N LYS A 361 18.14 3.09 15.20
CA LYS A 361 17.90 1.85 15.95
C LYS A 361 19.14 0.95 15.94
N ASP A 362 19.34 0.21 17.05
CA ASP A 362 20.47 -0.70 17.21
C ASP A 362 20.42 -1.87 16.22
N ASP A 363 19.22 -2.35 15.88
CA ASP A 363 18.98 -3.49 14.97
C ASP A 363 18.78 -3.04 13.51
N PHE A 364 19.62 -2.10 13.04
CA PHE A 364 19.54 -1.57 11.70
C PHE A 364 19.82 -2.63 10.62
N SER A 365 18.85 -2.83 9.72
CA SER A 365 18.99 -3.64 8.50
C SER A 365 18.45 -2.88 7.28
N ILE A 366 19.25 -2.79 6.22
CA ILE A 366 18.82 -2.13 4.97
C ILE A 366 17.66 -2.87 4.30
N THR A 367 17.63 -4.20 4.40
CA THR A 367 16.56 -5.02 3.84
C THR A 367 15.23 -4.75 4.57
N LYS A 368 15.23 -4.71 5.89
CA LYS A 368 14.04 -4.35 6.67
C LYS A 368 13.62 -2.90 6.48
N TRP A 369 14.59 -2.00 6.29
CA TRP A 369 14.27 -0.62 5.89
C TRP A 369 13.46 -0.56 4.60
N MET A 370 13.87 -1.33 3.58
CA MET A 370 13.19 -1.35 2.28
C MET A 370 11.72 -1.82 2.42
N THR A 371 11.49 -2.89 3.16
CA THR A 371 10.13 -3.36 3.47
C THR A 371 9.36 -2.33 4.30
N TYR A 372 9.96 -1.76 5.35
CA TYR A 372 9.33 -0.78 6.22
C TYR A 372 8.88 0.47 5.46
N ILE A 373 9.75 1.04 4.63
CA ILE A 373 9.43 2.28 3.91
C ILE A 373 8.31 2.06 2.87
N ASP A 374 8.27 0.87 2.23
CA ASP A 374 7.20 0.54 1.30
C ASP A 374 5.88 0.26 2.03
N LEU A 375 5.89 -0.32 3.23
CA LEU A 375 4.72 -0.43 4.11
C LEU A 375 4.19 0.95 4.56
N LYS A 376 5.05 1.99 4.61
CA LYS A 376 4.66 3.35 5.05
C LYS A 376 4.26 4.28 3.91
N ILE A 377 4.75 4.07 2.69
CA ILE A 377 4.52 4.97 1.55
C ILE A 377 3.86 4.22 0.39
N ARG A 378 4.62 3.31 -0.26
CA ARG A 378 4.20 2.74 -1.53
C ARG A 378 2.94 1.89 -1.41
N LEU A 379 2.89 1.00 -0.43
CA LEU A 379 1.73 0.13 -0.22
C LEU A 379 0.46 0.95 0.09
N PRO A 380 0.38 1.73 1.18
CA PRO A 380 -0.87 2.39 1.56
C PRO A 380 -1.29 3.52 0.61
N GLU A 381 -0.34 4.25 0.02
CA GLU A 381 -0.64 5.49 -0.69
C GLU A 381 -0.68 5.33 -2.22
N LEU A 382 -0.06 4.27 -2.74
CA LEU A 382 -0.01 3.99 -4.18
C LEU A 382 -0.73 2.68 -4.52
N LEU A 383 -0.21 1.53 -4.07
CA LEU A 383 -0.68 0.22 -4.54
C LEU A 383 -2.07 -0.13 -4.03
N LEU A 384 -2.30 -0.04 -2.72
CA LEU A 384 -3.58 -0.38 -2.10
C LEU A 384 -4.66 0.66 -2.43
N MET A 385 -4.27 1.94 -2.46
CA MET A 385 -5.19 3.02 -2.81
C MET A 385 -5.71 2.87 -4.25
N ARG A 386 -4.82 2.63 -5.25
CA ARG A 386 -5.24 2.40 -6.63
C ARG A 386 -6.13 1.15 -6.74
N MET A 387 -5.74 0.07 -6.04
CA MET A 387 -6.47 -1.20 -6.10
C MET A 387 -7.88 -1.03 -5.54
N ASP A 388 -8.03 -0.47 -4.34
CA ASP A 388 -9.34 -0.26 -3.72
C ASP A 388 -10.21 0.67 -4.57
N LYS A 389 -9.69 1.86 -4.94
CA LYS A 389 -10.48 2.84 -5.70
C LYS A 389 -10.94 2.30 -7.06
N LEU A 390 -10.05 1.67 -7.82
CA LEU A 390 -10.38 1.23 -9.19
C LEU A 390 -11.25 -0.02 -9.24
N SER A 391 -11.07 -0.99 -8.33
CA SER A 391 -11.97 -2.12 -8.24
C SER A 391 -13.35 -1.71 -7.70
N MET A 392 -13.40 -0.79 -6.74
CA MET A 392 -14.65 -0.24 -6.21
C MET A 392 -15.44 0.61 -7.20
N GLN A 393 -14.81 1.19 -8.26
CA GLN A 393 -15.55 1.77 -9.39
C GLN A 393 -16.49 0.75 -10.06
N SER A 394 -16.16 -0.52 -9.97
CA SER A 394 -17.00 -1.61 -10.46
C SER A 394 -17.78 -2.31 -9.33
N GLY A 395 -17.73 -1.83 -8.09
CA GLY A 395 -18.35 -2.44 -6.93
C GLY A 395 -17.77 -3.84 -6.59
N VAL A 396 -16.46 -4.02 -6.80
CA VAL A 396 -15.72 -5.23 -6.46
C VAL A 396 -14.75 -4.92 -5.33
N GLU A 397 -14.86 -5.61 -4.21
CA GLU A 397 -13.94 -5.52 -3.08
C GLU A 397 -12.73 -6.41 -3.31
N ALA A 398 -11.53 -5.84 -3.32
CA ALA A 398 -10.29 -6.58 -3.35
C ALA A 398 -9.77 -6.81 -1.92
N ARG A 399 -9.38 -8.05 -1.62
CA ARG A 399 -8.84 -8.50 -0.32
C ARG A 399 -7.42 -9.01 -0.51
N VAL A 400 -6.52 -8.65 0.40
CA VAL A 400 -5.07 -8.90 0.31
C VAL A 400 -4.59 -9.82 1.44
N PRO A 401 -4.52 -11.14 1.22
CA PRO A 401 -4.13 -12.09 2.27
C PRO A 401 -2.71 -11.88 2.82
N PHE A 402 -1.74 -11.55 1.97
CA PHE A 402 -0.35 -11.31 2.39
C PHE A 402 -0.20 -10.14 3.35
N LEU A 403 -1.11 -9.16 3.30
CA LEU A 403 -1.10 -7.99 4.17
C LEU A 403 -1.98 -8.16 5.43
N ASP A 404 -2.20 -9.39 5.88
CA ASP A 404 -2.64 -9.64 7.25
C ASP A 404 -1.56 -9.13 8.22
N HIS A 405 -1.93 -8.33 9.21
CA HIS A 405 -0.94 -7.74 10.11
C HIS A 405 -0.09 -8.80 10.83
N ARG A 406 -0.65 -9.97 11.13
CA ARG A 406 0.07 -11.09 11.75
C ARG A 406 1.20 -11.61 10.84
N ILE A 407 0.95 -11.66 9.51
CA ILE A 407 1.98 -12.00 8.53
C ILE A 407 3.03 -10.89 8.46
N VAL A 408 2.61 -9.63 8.41
CA VAL A 408 3.52 -8.47 8.37
C VAL A 408 4.42 -8.45 9.60
N GLU A 409 3.83 -8.59 10.79
CA GLU A 409 4.54 -8.65 12.07
C GLU A 409 5.55 -9.79 12.10
N PHE A 410 5.12 -10.99 11.70
CA PHE A 410 5.97 -12.16 11.61
C PHE A 410 7.14 -11.98 10.63
N VAL A 411 6.87 -11.50 9.41
CA VAL A 411 7.93 -11.28 8.41
C VAL A 411 8.93 -10.23 8.87
N LEU A 412 8.49 -9.18 9.56
CA LEU A 412 9.38 -8.16 10.12
C LEU A 412 10.24 -8.68 11.28
N SER A 413 9.85 -9.76 11.96
CA SER A 413 10.66 -10.40 13.00
C SER A 413 11.65 -11.44 12.46
N LEU A 414 11.51 -11.91 11.22
CA LEU A 414 12.39 -12.91 10.64
C LEU A 414 13.81 -12.38 10.40
N PRO A 415 14.84 -13.24 10.52
CA PRO A 415 16.21 -12.91 10.10
C PRO A 415 16.27 -12.49 8.63
N SER A 416 17.05 -11.44 8.35
CA SER A 416 17.19 -10.91 6.99
C SER A 416 17.68 -11.96 5.98
N GLU A 417 18.48 -12.93 6.42
CA GLU A 417 19.02 -14.01 5.58
C GLU A 417 17.95 -14.96 5.06
N LEU A 418 16.83 -15.10 5.76
CA LEU A 418 15.71 -15.93 5.31
C LEU A 418 14.90 -15.25 4.20
N LEU A 419 14.80 -13.92 4.24
CA LEU A 419 13.98 -13.12 3.33
C LEU A 419 14.72 -12.67 2.07
N TYR A 420 16.04 -12.54 2.13
CA TYR A 420 16.85 -11.99 1.07
C TYR A 420 17.86 -13.00 0.53
N SER A 421 17.98 -13.08 -0.79
CA SER A 421 19.06 -13.76 -1.52
C SER A 421 19.67 -12.79 -2.54
N SER A 422 20.96 -12.94 -2.82
CA SER A 422 21.66 -12.08 -3.80
C SER A 422 21.35 -12.42 -5.26
N ASP A 423 20.76 -13.59 -5.52
CA ASP A 423 20.62 -14.20 -6.85
C ASP A 423 19.17 -14.52 -7.25
N ARG A 424 18.24 -14.54 -6.32
CA ARG A 424 16.83 -14.83 -6.63
C ARG A 424 15.87 -14.00 -5.78
N THR A 425 14.72 -13.68 -6.37
CA THR A 425 13.60 -13.06 -5.69
C THR A 425 12.81 -14.09 -4.86
N LYS A 426 12.16 -13.63 -3.80
CA LYS A 426 11.28 -14.44 -2.92
C LYS A 426 11.91 -15.78 -2.48
N PRO A 427 13.14 -15.79 -1.94
CA PRO A 427 13.80 -17.05 -1.57
C PRO A 427 13.06 -17.80 -0.48
N PHE A 428 12.25 -17.12 0.31
CA PHE A 428 11.46 -17.68 1.41
C PHE A 428 10.20 -18.42 0.93
N LEU A 429 9.52 -17.91 -0.09
CA LEU A 429 8.32 -18.50 -0.70
C LEU A 429 8.70 -19.62 -1.67
#